data_29b6061461315ed362469e626dcc99d7
#
_entry.id   29b6061461315ed362469e626dcc99d7
#
_cell.length_a   1.000
_cell.length_b   1.000
_cell.length_c   1.000
_cell.angle_alpha   90.00
_cell.angle_beta   90.00
_cell.angle_gamma   90.00
#
_symmetry.space_group_name_H-M   'P 1'
#
loop_
_entity.id
_entity.type
_entity.pdbx_description
1 polymer ?
#
loop_
_entity_poly.entity_id
_entity_poly.type
_entity_poly.pdbx_seq_one_letter_code
_entity_poly.pdbx_strand_id
1 'polypeptide(L)'
;MKRGENMYQILDSGERTVFPTGSVRDMHEGKGDMVSIPWESILRLSKHYENGAKKYQRWNFRKGIPVSSFIDSACRHLAKYQCGMDDEDHLAAAAFNVLGAMLMENTMPEMNDLPLRKGKKTFDYFE
;
A
#
# COMPACT_ATOMS: atom_id res chain seq x y z
N MET A 1 -16.71 -26.12 16.70
CA MET A 1 -15.34 -25.77 17.10
C MET A 1 -15.32 -25.51 18.60
N LYS A 2 -14.41 -26.09 19.30
CA LYS A 2 -14.25 -25.79 20.72
C LYS A 2 -13.66 -24.40 20.88
N ARG A 3 -14.26 -23.62 21.74
CA ARG A 3 -13.80 -22.28 22.03
C ARG A 3 -12.39 -22.33 22.64
N GLY A 4 -11.45 -21.59 22.08
CA GLY A 4 -10.07 -21.56 22.52
C GLY A 4 -9.14 -22.50 21.79
N GLU A 5 -9.69 -23.51 21.07
CA GLU A 5 -8.86 -24.38 20.23
C GLU A 5 -8.76 -23.78 18.83
N ASN A 6 -7.54 -23.50 18.37
CA ASN A 6 -7.25 -22.97 17.04
C ASN A 6 -7.94 -21.64 16.70
N MET A 7 -8.60 -21.01 17.67
CA MET A 7 -9.24 -19.71 17.44
C MET A 7 -8.20 -18.60 17.27
N TYR A 8 -7.14 -18.66 18.06
CA TYR A 8 -6.02 -17.74 17.96
C TYR A 8 -4.73 -18.56 17.96
N GLN A 9 -3.97 -18.43 16.90
CA GLN A 9 -2.74 -19.16 16.72
C GLN A 9 -1.59 -18.20 16.51
N ILE A 10 -0.51 -18.37 17.27
CA ILE A 10 0.71 -17.64 17.07
C ILE A 10 1.53 -18.38 16.04
N LEU A 11 1.70 -17.79 14.86
CA LEU A 11 2.49 -18.37 13.78
C LEU A 11 3.98 -18.29 14.14
N ASP A 12 4.74 -19.29 13.70
CA ASP A 12 6.13 -19.44 14.06
C ASP A 12 6.94 -19.87 12.84
N SER A 13 7.97 -19.09 12.48
CA SER A 13 8.86 -19.41 11.38
C SER A 13 9.87 -20.51 11.72
N GLY A 14 10.05 -20.82 13.02
CA GLY A 14 11.08 -21.71 13.51
C GLY A 14 12.40 -21.03 13.79
N GLU A 15 12.56 -19.77 13.41
CA GLU A 15 13.79 -18.99 13.65
C GLU A 15 13.53 -17.84 14.61
N ARG A 16 14.58 -17.39 15.28
CA ARG A 16 14.47 -16.40 16.36
C ARG A 16 15.44 -15.24 16.17
N THR A 17 14.95 -14.05 16.56
CA THR A 17 15.82 -12.91 16.87
C THR A 17 16.04 -12.90 18.38
N VAL A 18 17.29 -12.82 18.81
CA VAL A 18 17.65 -12.76 20.23
C VAL A 18 18.21 -11.37 20.52
N PHE A 19 17.63 -10.71 21.52
CA PHE A 19 18.05 -9.37 21.93
C PHE A 19 19.11 -9.41 23.04
N PRO A 20 19.89 -8.33 23.24
CA PRO A 20 20.90 -8.29 24.31
C PRO A 20 20.36 -8.59 25.70
N THR A 21 19.08 -8.33 25.95
CA THR A 21 18.42 -8.63 27.23
C THR A 21 18.12 -10.10 27.43
N GLY A 22 18.29 -10.92 26.38
CA GLY A 22 17.89 -12.32 26.39
C GLY A 22 16.47 -12.58 25.93
N SER A 23 15.68 -11.52 25.70
CA SER A 23 14.35 -11.67 25.11
C SER A 23 14.44 -12.21 23.69
N VAL A 24 13.44 -13.00 23.30
CA VAL A 24 13.40 -13.69 22.01
C VAL A 24 12.10 -13.36 21.29
N ARG A 25 12.19 -13.15 19.99
CA ARG A 25 11.03 -13.02 19.12
C ARG A 25 11.25 -13.86 17.88
N ASP A 26 10.18 -14.12 17.13
CA ASP A 26 10.31 -14.70 15.81
C ASP A 26 11.19 -13.80 14.94
N MET A 27 11.86 -14.37 13.94
CA MET A 27 12.80 -13.59 13.11
C MET A 27 12.10 -12.42 12.45
N HIS A 28 12.81 -11.28 12.38
CA HIS A 28 12.33 -10.06 11.75
C HIS A 28 12.56 -10.05 10.24
N GLU A 29 13.63 -10.68 9.79
CA GLU A 29 14.07 -10.61 8.39
C GLU A 29 12.94 -11.02 7.43
N GLY A 30 12.74 -10.22 6.39
CA GLY A 30 11.73 -10.45 5.37
C GLY A 30 10.33 -9.93 5.71
N LYS A 31 10.11 -9.41 6.92
CA LYS A 31 8.79 -8.91 7.35
C LYS A 31 8.57 -7.43 7.07
N GLY A 32 9.55 -6.75 6.48
CA GLY A 32 9.50 -5.32 6.24
C GLY A 32 9.97 -4.53 7.45
N ASP A 33 10.15 -3.23 7.26
CA ASP A 33 10.57 -2.31 8.31
C ASP A 33 9.56 -1.17 8.44
N MET A 34 8.54 -1.39 9.26
CA MET A 34 7.47 -0.42 9.49
C MET A 34 7.96 0.83 10.22
N VAL A 35 9.03 0.69 11.03
CA VAL A 35 9.55 1.80 11.84
C VAL A 35 10.25 2.83 10.96
N SER A 36 10.86 2.41 9.86
CA SER A 36 11.59 3.31 8.95
C SER A 36 10.66 4.11 8.03
N ILE A 37 9.38 3.78 7.98
CA ILE A 37 8.42 4.53 7.15
C ILE A 37 8.26 5.95 7.72
N PRO A 38 8.29 6.99 6.87
CA PRO A 38 8.05 8.36 7.34
C PRO A 38 6.56 8.56 7.66
N TRP A 39 6.17 8.20 8.87
CA TRP A 39 4.76 8.23 9.30
C TRP A 39 4.15 9.62 9.26
N GLU A 40 4.94 10.68 9.37
CA GLU A 40 4.48 12.05 9.19
C GLU A 40 3.90 12.25 7.78
N SER A 41 4.54 11.64 6.77
CA SER A 41 4.06 11.68 5.40
C SER A 41 2.79 10.83 5.24
N ILE A 42 2.71 9.70 5.94
CA ILE A 42 1.52 8.85 5.93
C ILE A 42 0.33 9.56 6.59
N LEU A 43 0.56 10.28 7.69
CA LEU A 43 -0.49 11.09 8.32
C LEU A 43 -1.01 12.16 7.35
N ARG A 44 -0.12 12.81 6.61
CA ARG A 44 -0.51 13.76 5.57
C ARG A 44 -1.33 13.07 4.47
N LEU A 45 -0.89 11.93 4.00
CA LEU A 45 -1.58 11.14 3.00
C LEU A 45 -2.98 10.72 3.46
N SER A 46 -3.16 10.41 4.74
CA SER A 46 -4.44 9.99 5.29
C SER A 46 -5.55 11.04 5.08
N LYS A 47 -5.19 12.32 5.06
CA LYS A 47 -6.14 13.40 4.79
C LYS A 47 -6.68 13.34 3.37
N HIS A 48 -5.84 12.94 2.42
CA HIS A 48 -6.29 12.74 1.04
C HIS A 48 -7.31 11.59 0.96
N TYR A 49 -7.07 10.50 1.69
CA TYR A 49 -8.04 9.40 1.77
C TYR A 49 -9.36 9.83 2.39
N GLU A 50 -9.32 10.66 3.43
CA GLU A 50 -10.53 11.20 4.05
C GLU A 50 -11.33 12.04 3.05
N ASN A 51 -10.66 12.92 2.30
CA ASN A 51 -11.30 13.76 1.30
C ASN A 51 -11.90 12.93 0.16
N GLY A 52 -11.19 11.90 -0.26
CA GLY A 52 -11.69 10.97 -1.29
C GLY A 52 -12.93 10.22 -0.81
N ALA A 53 -12.97 9.81 0.45
CA ALA A 53 -14.13 9.14 1.03
C ALA A 53 -15.35 10.05 1.09
N LYS A 54 -15.16 11.35 1.35
CA LYS A 54 -16.24 12.34 1.32
C LYS A 54 -16.76 12.59 -0.09
N LYS A 55 -15.86 12.63 -1.09
CA LYS A 55 -16.22 12.94 -2.47
C LYS A 55 -16.92 11.79 -3.17
N TYR A 56 -16.47 10.58 -2.97
CA TYR A 56 -16.98 9.40 -3.66
C TYR A 56 -17.67 8.45 -2.69
N GLN A 57 -16.88 7.69 -1.95
CA GLN A 57 -17.31 6.70 -0.99
C GLN A 57 -16.05 6.12 -0.36
N ARG A 58 -16.13 5.74 0.90
CA ARG A 58 -15.03 5.01 1.54
C ARG A 58 -14.74 3.74 0.74
N TRP A 59 -13.46 3.49 0.46
CA TRP A 59 -12.98 2.33 -0.30
C TRP A 59 -13.43 2.25 -1.77
N ASN A 60 -13.89 3.38 -2.33
CA ASN A 60 -14.25 3.43 -3.75
C ASN A 60 -13.12 2.89 -4.65
N PHE A 61 -11.87 3.22 -4.34
CA PHE A 61 -10.70 2.79 -5.12
C PHE A 61 -10.49 1.26 -5.11
N ARG A 62 -11.10 0.53 -4.17
CA ARG A 62 -11.00 -0.94 -4.08
C ARG A 62 -11.94 -1.68 -5.02
N LYS A 63 -12.89 -0.99 -5.63
CA LYS A 63 -13.86 -1.61 -6.55
C LYS A 63 -13.24 -2.06 -7.86
N GLY A 64 -12.09 -1.54 -8.20
CA GLY A 64 -11.37 -1.82 -9.45
C GLY A 64 -11.29 -0.57 -10.30
N ILE A 65 -10.07 -0.13 -10.56
CA ILE A 65 -9.76 1.01 -11.42
C ILE A 65 -8.60 0.57 -12.30
N PRO A 66 -8.66 0.79 -13.62
CA PRO A 66 -7.52 0.43 -14.48
C PRO A 66 -6.22 1.05 -13.97
N VAL A 67 -5.16 0.27 -13.99
CA VAL A 67 -3.84 0.74 -13.53
C VAL A 67 -3.39 1.97 -14.33
N SER A 68 -3.69 2.01 -15.63
CA SER A 68 -3.39 3.18 -16.46
C SER A 68 -4.03 4.45 -15.94
N SER A 69 -5.22 4.37 -15.37
CA SER A 69 -5.91 5.52 -14.77
C SER A 69 -5.16 6.03 -13.54
N PHE A 70 -4.70 5.13 -12.68
CA PHE A 70 -3.87 5.50 -11.53
C PHE A 70 -2.55 6.13 -11.96
N ILE A 71 -1.86 5.53 -12.92
CA ILE A 71 -0.56 6.03 -13.40
C ILE A 71 -0.71 7.39 -14.07
N ASP A 72 -1.73 7.55 -14.93
CA ASP A 72 -2.01 8.82 -15.58
C ASP A 72 -2.21 9.94 -14.55
N SER A 73 -3.03 9.68 -13.55
CA SER A 73 -3.31 10.64 -12.49
C SER A 73 -2.07 10.95 -11.63
N ALA A 74 -1.29 9.92 -11.28
CA ALA A 74 -0.05 10.11 -10.52
C ALA A 74 0.93 11.01 -11.28
N CYS A 75 1.13 10.75 -12.56
CA CYS A 75 2.03 11.55 -13.42
C CYS A 75 1.55 13.00 -13.53
N ARG A 76 0.24 13.20 -13.69
CA ARG A 76 -0.34 14.55 -13.79
C ARG A 76 -0.13 15.34 -12.50
N HIS A 77 -0.35 14.74 -11.34
CA HIS A 77 -0.13 15.40 -10.06
C HIS A 77 1.34 15.73 -9.82
N LEU A 78 2.26 14.83 -10.19
CA LEU A 78 3.69 15.11 -10.11
C LEU A 78 4.09 16.27 -11.04
N ALA A 79 3.54 16.32 -12.25
CA ALA A 79 3.78 17.40 -13.19
C ALA A 79 3.28 18.74 -12.63
N LYS A 80 2.06 18.76 -12.08
CA LYS A 80 1.49 19.97 -11.48
C LYS A 80 2.33 20.47 -10.30
N TYR A 81 2.80 19.56 -9.46
CA TYR A 81 3.67 19.92 -8.36
C TYR A 81 4.96 20.59 -8.87
N GLN A 82 5.59 20.02 -9.89
CA GLN A 82 6.81 20.57 -10.49
C GLN A 82 6.57 21.93 -11.12
N CYS A 83 5.36 22.19 -11.61
CA CYS A 83 4.97 23.50 -12.17
C CYS A 83 4.61 24.52 -11.09
N GLY A 84 4.77 24.18 -9.81
CA GLY A 84 4.51 25.12 -8.71
C GLY A 84 3.04 25.28 -8.36
N MET A 85 2.18 24.37 -8.81
CA MET A 85 0.75 24.43 -8.48
C MET A 85 0.53 23.96 -7.04
N ASP A 86 -0.30 24.71 -6.31
CA ASP A 86 -0.62 24.44 -4.91
C ASP A 86 -2.12 24.50 -4.59
N ASP A 87 -2.95 24.37 -5.62
CA ASP A 87 -4.40 24.35 -5.51
C ASP A 87 -4.92 23.11 -4.79
N GLU A 88 -4.12 22.06 -4.69
CA GLU A 88 -4.40 20.86 -3.90
C GLU A 88 -3.08 20.21 -3.49
N ASP A 89 -3.14 19.20 -2.62
CA ASP A 89 -1.95 18.46 -2.21
C ASP A 89 -1.56 17.45 -3.29
N HIS A 90 -0.81 17.91 -4.28
CA HIS A 90 -0.43 17.10 -5.44
C HIS A 90 0.48 15.92 -5.07
N LEU A 91 1.34 16.07 -4.06
CA LEU A 91 2.19 14.96 -3.63
C LEU A 91 1.38 13.85 -2.97
N ALA A 92 0.42 14.21 -2.12
CA ALA A 92 -0.47 13.22 -1.50
C ALA A 92 -1.34 12.54 -2.55
N ALA A 93 -1.87 13.31 -3.53
CA ALA A 93 -2.65 12.76 -4.62
C ALA A 93 -1.83 11.79 -5.48
N ALA A 94 -0.58 12.13 -5.79
CA ALA A 94 0.31 11.24 -6.53
C ALA A 94 0.57 9.95 -5.76
N ALA A 95 0.86 10.04 -4.46
CA ALA A 95 1.09 8.88 -3.60
C ALA A 95 -0.14 7.98 -3.53
N PHE A 96 -1.33 8.55 -3.36
CA PHE A 96 -2.60 7.82 -3.38
C PHE A 96 -2.73 6.98 -4.66
N ASN A 97 -2.43 7.57 -5.80
CA ASN A 97 -2.57 6.90 -7.08
C ASN A 97 -1.54 5.77 -7.25
N VAL A 98 -0.30 5.96 -6.78
CA VAL A 98 0.72 4.91 -6.82
C VAL A 98 0.31 3.73 -5.93
N LEU A 99 -0.18 4.02 -4.71
CA LEU A 99 -0.68 2.98 -3.81
C LEU A 99 -1.88 2.25 -4.41
N GLY A 100 -2.74 2.97 -5.13
CA GLY A 100 -3.87 2.37 -5.84
C GLY A 100 -3.40 1.38 -6.92
N ALA A 101 -2.39 1.75 -7.71
CA ALA A 101 -1.80 0.86 -8.71
C ALA A 101 -1.21 -0.39 -8.06
N MET A 102 -0.47 -0.24 -6.95
CA MET A 102 0.07 -1.36 -6.19
C MET A 102 -1.04 -2.28 -5.67
N LEU A 103 -2.13 -1.69 -5.16
CA LEU A 103 -3.28 -2.47 -4.68
C LEU A 103 -3.89 -3.30 -5.80
N MET A 104 -4.04 -2.72 -7.00
CA MET A 104 -4.58 -3.46 -8.15
C MET A 104 -3.67 -4.64 -8.52
N GLU A 105 -2.36 -4.43 -8.56
CA GLU A 105 -1.43 -5.54 -8.81
C GLU A 105 -1.64 -6.70 -7.84
N ASN A 106 -1.83 -6.39 -6.56
CA ASN A 106 -1.94 -7.42 -5.53
C ASN A 106 -3.31 -8.10 -5.47
N THR A 107 -4.39 -7.36 -5.74
CA THR A 107 -5.76 -7.85 -5.51
C THR A 107 -6.58 -8.05 -6.77
N MET A 108 -6.29 -7.31 -7.84
CA MET A 108 -7.03 -7.35 -9.10
C MET A 108 -6.07 -7.17 -10.29
N PRO A 109 -5.16 -8.14 -10.51
CA PRO A 109 -4.12 -7.99 -11.55
C PRO A 109 -4.69 -7.80 -12.95
N GLU A 110 -5.92 -8.23 -13.21
CA GLU A 110 -6.63 -8.00 -14.46
C GLU A 110 -6.88 -6.52 -14.75
N MET A 111 -6.78 -5.65 -13.74
CA MET A 111 -6.89 -4.20 -13.91
C MET A 111 -5.63 -3.59 -14.52
N ASN A 112 -4.54 -4.35 -14.62
CA ASN A 112 -3.32 -3.82 -15.23
C ASN A 112 -3.44 -3.86 -16.76
N ASP A 113 -3.89 -2.76 -17.31
CA ASP A 113 -4.14 -2.56 -18.74
C ASP A 113 -2.97 -1.90 -19.48
N LEU A 114 -1.81 -1.74 -18.83
CA LEU A 114 -0.63 -1.17 -19.49
C LEU A 114 -0.04 -2.19 -20.46
N PRO A 115 0.11 -1.84 -21.77
CA PRO A 115 0.54 -2.82 -22.79
C PRO A 115 1.89 -3.46 -22.50
N LEU A 116 2.84 -2.69 -21.95
CA LEU A 116 4.19 -3.18 -21.69
C LEU A 116 4.30 -3.96 -20.38
N ARG A 117 3.20 -4.08 -19.63
CA ARG A 117 3.16 -4.86 -18.39
C ARG A 117 2.54 -6.25 -18.57
N LYS A 118 1.96 -6.53 -19.73
CA LYS A 118 1.34 -7.85 -20.00
C LYS A 118 2.39 -8.96 -19.91
N GLY A 119 2.07 -10.01 -19.20
CA GLY A 119 2.96 -11.15 -19.00
C GLY A 119 4.14 -10.90 -18.09
N LYS A 120 4.23 -9.72 -17.48
CA LYS A 120 5.27 -9.41 -16.52
C LYS A 120 4.89 -9.90 -15.13
N LYS A 121 5.91 -10.28 -14.36
CA LYS A 121 5.70 -10.75 -12.99
C LYS A 121 5.10 -9.63 -12.14
N THR A 122 4.02 -9.96 -11.43
CA THR A 122 3.48 -9.12 -10.37
C THR A 122 4.30 -9.36 -9.09
N PHE A 123 4.66 -8.29 -8.43
CA PHE A 123 5.38 -8.37 -7.17
C PHE A 123 4.36 -8.54 -6.05
N ASP A 124 4.47 -9.61 -5.28
CA ASP A 124 3.55 -9.91 -4.19
C ASP A 124 4.31 -10.29 -2.92
N TYR A 125 4.11 -9.52 -1.88
CA TYR A 125 4.71 -9.75 -0.57
C TYR A 125 3.93 -10.72 0.31
N PHE A 126 2.70 -11.02 -0.06
CA PHE A 126 1.78 -11.76 0.82
C PHE A 126 1.62 -13.24 0.43
N GLU A 127 2.35 -13.69 -0.55
CA GLU A 127 2.34 -15.11 -0.94
C GLU A 127 2.86 -16.03 0.16
#